data_a5aca2b185ef9ccdbc490e2864cfde7a
#
_entry.id   a5aca2b185ef9ccdbc490e2864cfde7a
#
_cell.length_a   1.000
_cell.length_b   1.000
_cell.length_c   1.000
_cell.angle_alpha   90.00
_cell.angle_beta   90.00
_cell.angle_gamma   90.00
#
_symmetry.space_group_name_H-M   'P 1'
#
loop_
_entity.id
_entity.type
_entity.pdbx_description
1 polymer ?
#
loop_
_entity_poly.entity_id
_entity_poly.type
_entity_poly.pdbx_seq_one_letter_code
_entity_poly.pdbx_strand_id
1 'polypeptide(L)'
;MFDGAAIYTASEAIDLLDEQQSSQTKSDPLQIISDVTLITDNPESRKEIVFIDSGVDDYQTIVDAIDSSKSIYLIDSNENGFTKMQSILQSQQDVDAVHIIGHASAGQVVLGNSILNADTINSFSSTLQSIGSALTQNGDLLFYGCNLAQGEQGKLLLQQVGNITQADIAASEDITGQGGDWELEHNYGIVE
;
A
#
# COMPACT_ATOMS: atom_id res chain seq x y z
N MET A 1 7.37 -29.17 26.67
CA MET A 1 6.04 -29.81 26.70
C MET A 1 5.06 -28.66 26.52
N PHE A 2 4.70 -28.36 25.26
CA PHE A 2 3.78 -27.26 24.93
C PHE A 2 2.37 -27.84 24.91
N ASP A 3 1.53 -27.31 25.79
CA ASP A 3 0.14 -27.68 25.93
C ASP A 3 -0.65 -27.07 24.76
N GLY A 4 -1.30 -27.93 23.97
CA GLY A 4 -2.01 -27.49 22.77
C GLY A 4 -3.31 -26.79 23.14
N ALA A 5 -3.47 -25.56 22.71
CA ALA A 5 -4.73 -24.85 22.74
C ALA A 5 -5.74 -25.60 21.86
N ALA A 6 -6.80 -26.13 22.43
CA ALA A 6 -7.88 -26.75 21.68
C ALA A 6 -8.67 -25.67 20.95
N ILE A 7 -8.75 -25.77 19.63
CA ILE A 7 -9.60 -24.90 18.80
C ILE A 7 -10.99 -25.52 18.78
N TYR A 8 -11.94 -24.87 19.45
CA TYR A 8 -13.34 -25.29 19.43
C TYR A 8 -14.05 -24.65 18.24
N THR A 9 -14.94 -25.40 17.58
CA THR A 9 -15.81 -24.85 16.54
C THR A 9 -16.91 -23.99 17.18
N ALA A 10 -17.48 -23.05 16.39
CA ALA A 10 -18.53 -22.16 16.86
C ALA A 10 -19.77 -22.92 17.43
N SER A 11 -20.00 -24.15 17.00
CA SER A 11 -21.05 -25.04 17.50
C SER A 11 -20.76 -25.59 18.89
N GLU A 12 -19.50 -25.90 19.19
CA GLU A 12 -19.08 -26.43 20.50
C GLU A 12 -19.06 -25.34 21.58
N ALA A 13 -18.80 -24.08 21.18
CA ALA A 13 -18.85 -22.94 22.10
C ALA A 13 -20.28 -22.62 22.57
N ILE A 14 -21.29 -22.89 21.74
CA ILE A 14 -22.71 -22.69 22.08
C ILE A 14 -23.19 -23.73 23.08
N ASP A 15 -22.78 -25.01 22.93
CA ASP A 15 -23.15 -26.09 23.85
C ASP A 15 -22.55 -25.90 25.27
N LEU A 16 -21.34 -25.34 25.38
CA LEU A 16 -20.69 -25.06 26.65
C LEU A 16 -21.33 -23.90 27.43
N LEU A 17 -22.06 -23.00 26.75
CA LEU A 17 -22.74 -21.87 27.38
C LEU A 17 -24.10 -22.26 27.94
N ASP A 18 -24.74 -23.31 27.47
CA ASP A 18 -26.08 -23.78 27.88
C ASP A 18 -26.04 -24.56 29.22
N GLU A 19 -24.92 -25.19 29.57
CA GLU A 19 -24.81 -25.93 30.83
C GLU A 19 -24.51 -25.08 32.09
N GLN A 20 -24.19 -23.78 31.95
CA GLN A 20 -23.91 -22.90 33.09
C GLN A 20 -25.05 -21.97 33.50
N GLN A 21 -26.21 -22.03 32.85
CA GLN A 21 -27.34 -21.11 33.11
C GLN A 21 -28.50 -21.71 33.91
N SER A 22 -28.30 -22.69 34.78
CA SER A 22 -29.37 -23.24 35.66
C SER A 22 -29.36 -22.72 37.09
N SER A 23 -28.84 -21.52 37.35
CA SER A 23 -29.15 -20.84 38.64
C SER A 23 -28.72 -19.34 38.57
N GLN A 24 -29.64 -18.48 38.15
CA GLN A 24 -30.02 -17.21 38.75
C GLN A 24 -30.98 -16.37 37.89
N THR A 25 -32.14 -16.12 38.49
CA THR A 25 -33.07 -14.98 38.36
C THR A 25 -33.16 -14.18 37.07
N LYS A 26 -34.37 -14.27 36.47
CA LYS A 26 -34.98 -13.36 35.51
C LYS A 26 -34.39 -11.94 35.46
N SER A 27 -33.69 -11.64 34.42
CA SER A 27 -33.59 -10.32 33.80
C SER A 27 -33.57 -10.48 32.28
N ASP A 28 -34.27 -9.57 31.61
CA ASP A 28 -34.67 -9.49 30.22
C ASP A 28 -33.57 -9.94 29.21
N PRO A 29 -33.84 -10.88 28.27
CA PRO A 29 -32.85 -11.38 27.32
C PRO A 29 -32.42 -10.39 26.23
N LEU A 30 -32.96 -9.16 26.20
CA LEU A 30 -32.76 -8.21 25.11
C LEU A 30 -31.64 -7.20 25.34
N GLN A 31 -30.93 -7.25 26.49
CA GLN A 31 -29.88 -6.25 26.82
C GLN A 31 -28.42 -6.74 26.76
N ILE A 32 -28.19 -7.96 26.34
CA ILE A 32 -26.78 -8.51 26.28
C ILE A 32 -26.23 -8.53 24.84
N ILE A 33 -26.97 -8.04 23.84
CA ILE A 33 -26.52 -8.09 22.44
C ILE A 33 -25.92 -6.75 21.95
N SER A 34 -25.81 -5.73 22.82
CA SER A 34 -25.31 -4.41 22.38
C SER A 34 -23.79 -4.25 22.42
N ASP A 35 -23.03 -5.24 22.91
CA ASP A 35 -21.56 -5.15 23.00
C ASP A 35 -20.81 -6.32 22.33
N VAL A 36 -21.47 -7.17 21.60
CA VAL A 36 -20.78 -8.01 20.62
C VAL A 36 -20.63 -7.17 19.35
N THR A 37 -19.62 -6.34 19.31
CA THR A 37 -19.04 -5.92 18.04
C THR A 37 -18.64 -7.20 17.35
N LEU A 38 -19.48 -7.67 16.42
CA LEU A 38 -19.02 -8.62 15.42
C LEU A 38 -17.87 -7.91 14.72
N ILE A 39 -16.65 -8.24 15.11
CA ILE A 39 -15.50 -8.07 14.24
C ILE A 39 -15.80 -9.05 13.12
N THR A 40 -16.63 -8.62 12.15
CA THR A 40 -16.53 -9.19 10.83
C THR A 40 -15.15 -8.78 10.40
N ASP A 41 -14.19 -9.70 10.44
CA ASP A 41 -13.05 -9.68 9.54
C ASP A 41 -13.62 -9.77 8.12
N ASN A 42 -14.25 -8.67 7.69
CA ASN A 42 -14.17 -8.27 6.32
C ASN A 42 -12.75 -7.73 6.22
N PRO A 43 -11.82 -8.34 5.50
CA PRO A 43 -10.61 -7.66 5.14
C PRO A 43 -11.10 -6.38 4.49
N GLU A 44 -10.98 -5.26 5.19
CA GLU A 44 -11.26 -3.95 4.61
C GLU A 44 -10.47 -3.97 3.32
N SER A 45 -11.17 -3.84 2.19
CA SER A 45 -10.53 -3.88 0.90
C SER A 45 -9.49 -2.77 0.94
N ARG A 46 -8.20 -3.12 0.93
CA ARG A 46 -7.10 -2.14 0.97
C ARG A 46 -7.40 -1.05 -0.04
N LYS A 47 -7.32 0.20 0.39
CA LYS A 47 -7.47 1.34 -0.49
C LYS A 47 -6.17 1.58 -1.22
N GLU A 48 -6.10 1.12 -2.45
CA GLU A 48 -4.91 1.18 -3.27
C GLU A 48 -5.12 2.09 -4.47
N ILE A 49 -4.12 2.91 -4.76
CA ILE A 49 -4.13 3.86 -5.88
C ILE A 49 -2.93 3.57 -6.77
N VAL A 50 -3.18 3.52 -8.08
CA VAL A 50 -2.15 3.23 -9.07
C VAL A 50 -1.93 4.44 -9.97
N PHE A 51 -0.69 4.89 -10.07
CA PHE A 51 -0.25 5.91 -11.02
C PHE A 51 0.60 5.24 -12.10
N ILE A 52 0.24 5.46 -13.35
CA ILE A 52 0.93 4.88 -14.51
C ILE A 52 1.39 6.01 -15.42
N ASP A 53 2.68 6.06 -15.73
CA ASP A 53 3.22 6.93 -16.75
C ASP A 53 2.78 6.45 -18.16
N SER A 54 2.11 7.29 -18.91
CA SER A 54 1.67 6.98 -20.27
C SER A 54 2.83 6.82 -21.27
N GLY A 55 4.05 7.14 -20.87
CA GLY A 55 5.27 6.88 -21.61
C GLY A 55 5.77 5.44 -21.50
N VAL A 56 5.23 4.64 -20.58
CA VAL A 56 5.55 3.21 -20.46
C VAL A 56 4.96 2.46 -21.64
N ASP A 57 5.79 1.65 -22.32
CA ASP A 57 5.32 0.84 -23.45
C ASP A 57 4.19 -0.10 -22.99
N ASP A 58 3.17 -0.24 -23.84
CA ASP A 58 2.00 -1.08 -23.59
C ASP A 58 1.27 -0.81 -22.24
N TYR A 59 1.33 0.43 -21.72
CA TYR A 59 0.68 0.80 -20.45
C TYR A 59 -0.82 0.41 -20.42
N GLN A 60 -1.49 0.37 -21.57
CA GLN A 60 -2.90 -0.02 -21.65
C GLN A 60 -3.10 -1.49 -21.23
N THR A 61 -2.18 -2.37 -21.60
CA THR A 61 -2.20 -3.79 -21.15
C THR A 61 -2.05 -3.88 -19.63
N ILE A 62 -1.24 -3.00 -19.02
CA ILE A 62 -1.10 -2.92 -17.56
C ILE A 62 -2.41 -2.46 -16.93
N VAL A 63 -3.02 -1.40 -17.47
CA VAL A 63 -4.34 -0.89 -17.01
C VAL A 63 -5.40 -1.99 -17.06
N ASP A 64 -5.46 -2.74 -18.17
CA ASP A 64 -6.46 -3.80 -18.37
C ASP A 64 -6.24 -5.01 -17.42
N ALA A 65 -5.03 -5.21 -16.92
CA ALA A 65 -4.68 -6.30 -15.99
C ALA A 65 -4.89 -5.95 -14.52
N ILE A 66 -4.99 -4.67 -14.17
CA ILE A 66 -5.17 -4.24 -12.77
C ILE A 66 -6.62 -4.50 -12.33
N ASP A 67 -6.75 -5.02 -11.10
CA ASP A 67 -8.05 -5.27 -10.50
C ASP A 67 -8.89 -3.99 -10.39
N SER A 68 -10.16 -4.09 -10.77
CA SER A 68 -11.10 -2.95 -10.81
C SER A 68 -11.42 -2.33 -9.44
N SER A 69 -10.99 -2.93 -8.34
CA SER A 69 -11.09 -2.35 -6.99
C SER A 69 -10.11 -1.20 -6.78
N LYS A 70 -9.02 -1.13 -7.59
CA LYS A 70 -8.00 -0.10 -7.48
C LYS A 70 -8.35 1.14 -8.30
N SER A 71 -8.00 2.31 -7.79
CA SER A 71 -8.16 3.57 -8.53
C SER A 71 -6.92 3.82 -9.39
N ILE A 72 -7.09 3.92 -10.72
CA ILE A 72 -5.99 4.11 -11.66
C ILE A 72 -5.98 5.54 -12.19
N TYR A 73 -4.80 6.17 -12.18
CA TYR A 73 -4.56 7.50 -12.75
C TYR A 73 -3.40 7.47 -13.73
N LEU A 74 -3.66 7.90 -14.96
CA LEU A 74 -2.60 8.06 -15.97
C LEU A 74 -1.89 9.39 -15.78
N ILE A 75 -0.57 9.37 -15.94
CA ILE A 75 0.29 10.56 -15.94
C ILE A 75 0.76 10.79 -17.38
N ASP A 76 0.44 11.96 -17.92
CA ASP A 76 0.86 12.34 -19.27
C ASP A 76 2.37 12.69 -19.26
N SER A 77 3.05 12.33 -20.35
CA SER A 77 4.48 12.60 -20.53
C SER A 77 4.86 14.10 -20.50
N ASN A 78 3.89 15.00 -20.66
CA ASN A 78 4.10 16.46 -20.64
C ASN A 78 3.77 17.10 -19.29
N GLU A 79 3.29 16.34 -18.30
CA GLU A 79 2.97 16.88 -16.95
C GLU A 79 3.98 16.43 -15.90
N ASN A 80 4.09 17.23 -14.82
CA ASN A 80 4.89 16.82 -13.66
C ASN A 80 4.16 15.74 -12.87
N GLY A 81 4.65 14.50 -12.94
CA GLY A 81 3.98 13.35 -12.35
C GLY A 81 3.85 13.43 -10.83
N PHE A 82 4.88 13.88 -10.11
CA PHE A 82 4.82 14.00 -8.65
C PHE A 82 3.85 15.09 -8.20
N THR A 83 3.77 16.19 -8.94
CA THR A 83 2.77 17.25 -8.67
C THR A 83 1.35 16.75 -8.94
N LYS A 84 1.13 15.96 -9.97
CA LYS A 84 -0.17 15.34 -10.24
C LYS A 84 -0.56 14.33 -9.16
N MET A 85 0.36 13.46 -8.74
CA MET A 85 0.14 12.55 -7.60
C MET A 85 -0.28 13.34 -6.37
N GLN A 86 0.46 14.39 -5.99
CA GLN A 86 0.12 15.27 -4.87
C GLN A 86 -1.31 15.81 -5.00
N SER A 87 -1.65 16.37 -6.16
CA SER A 87 -2.98 16.99 -6.39
C SER A 87 -4.12 15.98 -6.22
N ILE A 88 -3.94 14.73 -6.67
CA ILE A 88 -4.93 13.66 -6.54
C ILE A 88 -5.00 13.19 -5.08
N LEU A 89 -3.85 12.94 -4.45
CA LEU A 89 -3.77 12.41 -3.10
C LEU A 89 -4.18 13.41 -2.02
N GLN A 90 -4.11 14.71 -2.26
CA GLN A 90 -4.61 15.73 -1.32
C GLN A 90 -6.10 15.58 -0.95
N SER A 91 -6.90 14.97 -1.82
CA SER A 91 -8.32 14.68 -1.57
C SER A 91 -8.56 13.27 -1.00
N GLN A 92 -7.50 12.50 -0.78
CA GLN A 92 -7.55 11.14 -0.29
C GLN A 92 -7.10 11.08 1.18
N GLN A 93 -7.61 10.09 1.90
CA GLN A 93 -7.19 9.75 3.26
C GLN A 93 -7.20 8.23 3.39
N ASP A 94 -6.41 7.74 4.33
CA ASP A 94 -6.35 6.31 4.66
C ASP A 94 -6.07 5.44 3.44
N VAL A 95 -5.06 5.85 2.63
CA VAL A 95 -4.57 5.08 1.49
C VAL A 95 -3.56 4.06 2.01
N ASP A 96 -3.80 2.78 1.73
CA ASP A 96 -2.96 1.69 2.21
C ASP A 96 -1.74 1.45 1.32
N ALA A 97 -1.88 1.66 0.01
CA ALA A 97 -0.76 1.57 -0.91
C ALA A 97 -0.91 2.51 -2.11
N VAL A 98 0.21 3.06 -2.54
CA VAL A 98 0.32 3.80 -3.81
C VAL A 98 1.32 3.07 -4.70
N HIS A 99 0.84 2.56 -5.83
CA HIS A 99 1.65 1.94 -6.86
C HIS A 99 2.07 2.98 -7.89
N ILE A 100 3.35 3.02 -8.22
CA ILE A 100 3.94 3.98 -9.16
C ILE A 100 4.63 3.18 -10.26
N ILE A 101 4.06 3.21 -11.46
CA ILE A 101 4.57 2.49 -12.64
C ILE A 101 5.14 3.53 -13.60
N GLY A 102 6.44 3.49 -13.81
CA GLY A 102 7.13 4.48 -14.64
C GLY A 102 8.54 4.03 -15.01
N HIS A 103 9.25 4.88 -15.74
CA HIS A 103 10.63 4.63 -16.07
C HIS A 103 11.55 4.91 -14.88
N ALA A 104 12.54 4.04 -14.70
CA ALA A 104 13.55 4.23 -13.67
C ALA A 104 14.92 3.73 -14.11
N SER A 105 15.93 4.13 -13.35
CA SER A 105 17.30 3.61 -13.38
C SER A 105 17.88 3.74 -11.98
N ALA A 106 19.07 3.21 -11.72
CA ALA A 106 19.68 3.22 -10.40
C ALA A 106 19.67 4.63 -9.75
N GLY A 107 18.87 4.78 -8.71
CA GLY A 107 18.70 6.03 -7.97
C GLY A 107 17.95 7.16 -8.70
N GLN A 108 17.14 6.83 -9.69
CA GLN A 108 16.35 7.82 -10.43
C GLN A 108 14.98 7.26 -10.85
N VAL A 109 13.92 8.03 -10.61
CA VAL A 109 12.56 7.78 -11.12
C VAL A 109 12.18 8.89 -12.08
N VAL A 110 11.59 8.53 -13.21
CA VAL A 110 10.99 9.45 -14.18
C VAL A 110 9.49 9.22 -14.18
N LEU A 111 8.71 10.30 -13.99
CA LEU A 111 7.26 10.25 -13.97
C LEU A 111 6.71 11.47 -14.70
N GLY A 112 6.13 11.28 -15.89
CA GLY A 112 5.84 12.34 -16.81
C GLY A 112 7.11 13.08 -17.23
N ASN A 113 7.13 14.40 -17.09
CA ASN A 113 8.31 15.23 -17.35
C ASN A 113 9.17 15.51 -16.10
N SER A 114 8.90 14.85 -14.98
CA SER A 114 9.62 15.06 -13.72
C SER A 114 10.60 13.94 -13.42
N ILE A 115 11.72 14.31 -12.81
CA ILE A 115 12.79 13.39 -12.42
C ILE A 115 13.03 13.53 -10.92
N LEU A 116 12.91 12.42 -10.21
CA LEU A 116 13.26 12.32 -8.79
C LEU A 116 14.58 11.55 -8.66
N ASN A 117 15.60 12.18 -8.11
CA ASN A 117 16.91 11.61 -7.81
C ASN A 117 17.57 12.40 -6.67
N ALA A 118 18.81 12.07 -6.33
CA ALA A 118 19.57 12.73 -5.25
C ALA A 118 19.70 14.26 -5.41
N ASP A 119 19.76 14.76 -6.65
CA ASP A 119 19.92 16.20 -6.93
C ASP A 119 18.59 16.96 -6.81
N THR A 120 17.46 16.29 -7.11
CA THR A 120 16.15 16.94 -7.21
C THR A 120 15.26 16.68 -5.99
N ILE A 121 15.53 15.67 -5.16
CA ILE A 121 14.67 15.25 -4.05
C ILE A 121 14.34 16.39 -3.08
N ASN A 122 15.28 17.30 -2.83
CA ASN A 122 15.04 18.44 -1.96
C ASN A 122 13.97 19.39 -2.51
N SER A 123 13.87 19.52 -3.84
CA SER A 123 12.84 20.33 -4.49
C SER A 123 11.45 19.69 -4.42
N PHE A 124 11.39 18.37 -4.26
CA PHE A 124 10.16 17.60 -4.09
C PHE A 124 9.77 17.34 -2.64
N SER A 125 10.54 17.81 -1.65
CA SER A 125 10.29 17.48 -0.24
C SER A 125 8.87 17.79 0.22
N SER A 126 8.32 18.95 -0.10
CA SER A 126 6.94 19.32 0.27
C SER A 126 5.89 18.47 -0.47
N THR A 127 6.17 18.14 -1.73
CA THR A 127 5.32 17.26 -2.55
C THR A 127 5.28 15.86 -1.96
N LEU A 128 6.44 15.28 -1.64
CA LEU A 128 6.58 13.95 -1.04
C LEU A 128 5.93 13.89 0.35
N GLN A 129 6.11 14.93 1.21
CA GLN A 129 5.42 15.01 2.49
C GLN A 129 3.89 15.01 2.33
N SER A 130 3.39 15.75 1.34
CA SER A 130 1.95 15.77 1.05
C SER A 130 1.43 14.42 0.56
N ILE A 131 2.21 13.71 -0.26
CA ILE A 131 1.90 12.33 -0.70
C ILE A 131 1.82 11.41 0.52
N GLY A 132 2.83 11.42 1.38
CA GLY A 132 2.86 10.61 2.60
C GLY A 132 1.69 10.89 3.54
N SER A 133 1.23 12.15 3.61
CA SER A 133 0.10 12.54 4.48
C SER A 133 -1.25 11.95 4.06
N ALA A 134 -1.37 11.38 2.86
CA ALA A 134 -2.57 10.71 2.39
C ALA A 134 -2.59 9.22 2.78
N LEU A 135 -1.44 8.67 3.15
CA LEU A 135 -1.28 7.26 3.49
C LEU A 135 -1.74 6.97 4.92
N THR A 136 -2.07 5.71 5.17
CA THR A 136 -2.20 5.17 6.54
C THR A 136 -0.84 5.17 7.25
N GLN A 137 -0.82 4.90 8.55
CA GLN A 137 0.42 4.80 9.31
C GLN A 137 1.37 3.70 8.80
N ASN A 138 0.82 2.64 8.21
CA ASN A 138 1.53 1.52 7.61
C ASN A 138 1.40 1.53 6.07
N GLY A 139 1.20 2.70 5.49
CA GLY A 139 0.97 2.81 4.05
C GLY A 139 2.25 2.72 3.22
N ASP A 140 2.13 2.06 2.09
CA ASP A 140 3.25 1.70 1.22
C ASP A 140 3.34 2.60 -0.02
N LEU A 141 4.58 2.88 -0.47
CA LEU A 141 4.88 3.40 -1.80
C LEU A 141 5.65 2.34 -2.59
N LEU A 142 5.04 1.83 -3.65
CA LEU A 142 5.53 0.70 -4.44
C LEU A 142 5.97 1.20 -5.82
N PHE A 143 7.28 1.16 -6.08
CA PHE A 143 7.86 1.68 -7.31
C PHE A 143 8.19 0.56 -8.29
N TYR A 144 7.42 0.46 -9.34
CA TYR A 144 7.62 -0.46 -10.47
C TYR A 144 8.39 0.27 -11.58
N GLY A 145 9.70 0.25 -11.47
CA GLY A 145 10.59 0.87 -12.45
C GLY A 145 11.95 0.19 -12.45
N CYS A 146 12.46 -0.09 -13.66
CA CYS A 146 13.67 -0.88 -13.85
C CYS A 146 14.86 -0.39 -13.03
N ASN A 147 15.49 -1.30 -12.28
CA ASN A 147 16.76 -1.07 -11.57
C ASN A 147 16.74 0.09 -10.56
N LEU A 148 15.59 0.57 -10.12
CA LEU A 148 15.52 1.75 -9.24
C LEU A 148 16.34 1.57 -7.98
N ALA A 149 16.19 0.42 -7.30
CA ALA A 149 16.89 0.08 -6.07
C ALA A 149 18.32 -0.45 -6.31
N GLN A 150 18.76 -0.53 -7.56
CA GLN A 150 20.08 -1.09 -7.88
C GLN A 150 21.21 -0.25 -7.27
N GLY A 151 22.11 -0.92 -6.55
CA GLY A 151 23.30 -0.32 -5.93
C GLY A 151 22.99 0.65 -4.79
N GLU A 152 24.03 1.28 -4.27
CA GLU A 152 23.92 2.19 -3.11
C GLU A 152 23.09 3.44 -3.42
N GLN A 153 23.17 3.97 -4.65
CA GLN A 153 22.43 5.19 -5.03
C GLN A 153 20.92 4.96 -5.04
N GLY A 154 20.47 3.79 -5.54
CA GLY A 154 19.07 3.41 -5.51
C GLY A 154 18.56 3.30 -4.08
N LYS A 155 19.24 2.54 -3.25
CA LYS A 155 18.88 2.32 -1.84
C LYS A 155 18.85 3.63 -1.03
N LEU A 156 19.81 4.52 -1.25
CA LEU A 156 19.83 5.84 -0.60
C LEU A 156 18.66 6.73 -1.03
N LEU A 157 18.29 6.73 -2.31
CA LEU A 157 17.12 7.48 -2.76
C LEU A 157 15.84 6.98 -2.08
N LEU A 158 15.63 5.66 -2.05
CA LEU A 158 14.44 5.05 -1.42
C LEU A 158 14.37 5.34 0.08
N GLN A 159 15.50 5.26 0.78
CA GLN A 159 15.59 5.67 2.18
C GLN A 159 15.20 7.14 2.39
N GLN A 160 15.67 8.04 1.51
CA GLN A 160 15.32 9.46 1.58
C GLN A 160 13.82 9.69 1.32
N VAL A 161 13.25 9.00 0.33
CA VAL A 161 11.81 9.05 0.05
C VAL A 161 11.01 8.57 1.27
N GLY A 162 11.33 7.40 1.83
CA GLY A 162 10.67 6.87 3.02
C GLY A 162 10.78 7.81 4.22
N ASN A 163 11.94 8.41 4.47
CA ASN A 163 12.12 9.39 5.54
C ASN A 163 11.26 10.66 5.34
N ILE A 164 11.06 11.12 4.11
CA ILE A 164 10.27 12.33 3.82
C ILE A 164 8.79 12.03 3.87
N THR A 165 8.35 10.90 3.31
CA THR A 165 6.94 10.51 3.23
C THR A 165 6.43 9.86 4.51
N GLN A 166 7.32 9.29 5.33
CA GLN A 166 7.03 8.41 6.48
C GLN A 166 6.31 7.12 6.05
N ALA A 167 6.43 6.73 4.79
CA ALA A 167 5.87 5.51 4.22
C ALA A 167 6.92 4.40 4.18
N ASP A 168 6.45 3.17 4.12
CA ASP A 168 7.26 2.03 3.77
C ASP A 168 7.42 1.97 2.24
N ILE A 169 8.59 1.57 1.75
CA ILE A 169 8.93 1.67 0.33
C ILE A 169 9.34 0.29 -0.19
N ALA A 170 8.80 -0.11 -1.35
CA ALA A 170 9.37 -1.21 -2.13
C ALA A 170 9.74 -0.76 -3.53
N ALA A 171 10.81 -1.33 -4.08
CA ALA A 171 11.27 -1.05 -5.43
C ALA A 171 12.08 -2.21 -6.02
N SER A 172 12.11 -2.30 -7.34
CA SER A 172 12.86 -3.33 -8.05
C SER A 172 14.36 -3.04 -8.11
N GLU A 173 15.17 -4.10 -7.97
CA GLU A 173 16.63 -4.07 -8.16
C GLU A 173 17.04 -4.43 -9.60
N ASP A 174 16.10 -4.90 -10.43
CA ASP A 174 16.35 -5.34 -11.80
C ASP A 174 15.30 -4.82 -12.82
N ILE A 175 15.07 -5.56 -13.92
CA ILE A 175 14.14 -5.14 -14.98
C ILE A 175 12.71 -5.48 -14.59
N THR A 176 11.87 -4.45 -14.50
CA THR A 176 10.43 -4.58 -14.21
C THR A 176 9.62 -4.68 -15.50
N GLY A 177 8.69 -5.63 -15.58
CA GLY A 177 7.75 -5.77 -16.70
C GLY A 177 8.28 -6.63 -17.83
N GLN A 178 8.10 -6.18 -19.10
CA GLN A 178 8.47 -6.98 -20.25
C GLN A 178 9.98 -7.30 -20.30
N GLY A 179 10.32 -8.57 -20.17
CA GLY A 179 11.71 -9.06 -20.15
C GLY A 179 12.29 -9.20 -18.74
N GLY A 180 11.53 -8.89 -17.72
CA GLY A 180 11.82 -9.07 -16.30
C GLY A 180 10.59 -9.62 -15.58
N ASP A 181 10.35 -9.18 -14.37
CA ASP A 181 9.19 -9.57 -13.57
C ASP A 181 8.49 -8.34 -12.93
N TRP A 182 7.63 -8.57 -11.94
CA TRP A 182 6.91 -7.55 -11.19
C TRP A 182 7.22 -7.63 -9.69
N GLU A 183 8.32 -8.31 -9.34
CA GLU A 183 8.78 -8.39 -7.96
C GLU A 183 9.47 -7.09 -7.54
N LEU A 184 9.38 -6.76 -6.26
CA LEU A 184 10.02 -5.59 -5.66
C LEU A 184 10.99 -6.13 -4.59
N GLU A 185 12.24 -6.35 -4.98
CA GLU A 185 13.22 -7.08 -4.17
C GLU A 185 13.76 -6.24 -3.02
N HIS A 186 13.71 -4.91 -3.13
CA HIS A 186 14.24 -4.02 -2.10
C HIS A 186 13.13 -3.32 -1.32
N ASN A 187 13.17 -3.50 0.00
CA ASN A 187 12.25 -2.84 0.92
C ASN A 187 13.00 -1.90 1.86
N TYR A 188 12.41 -0.73 2.12
CA TYR A 188 12.76 0.16 3.21
C TYR A 188 11.52 0.29 4.11
N GLY A 189 11.58 -0.25 5.33
CA GLY A 189 10.42 -0.41 6.21
C GLY A 189 9.80 -1.81 6.11
N ILE A 190 8.53 -1.93 6.48
CA ILE A 190 7.74 -3.18 6.50
C ILE A 190 6.60 -3.02 5.51
N VAL A 191 6.79 -3.51 4.30
CA VAL A 191 5.78 -3.47 3.23
C VAL A 191 4.76 -4.58 3.44
N GLU A 192 3.45 -4.27 3.37
CA GLU A 192 2.32 -5.17 3.64
C GLU A 192 1.63 -5.69 2.35
#